data_a4bb4f062e9db8271460f6485d483fe1
#
_entry.id   a4bb4f062e9db8271460f6485d483fe1
#
_cell.length_a   1.000
_cell.length_b   1.000
_cell.length_c   1.000
_cell.angle_alpha   90.00
_cell.angle_beta   90.00
_cell.angle_gamma   90.00
#
_symmetry.space_group_name_H-M   'P 1'
#
loop_
_entity.id
_entity.type
_entity.pdbx_description
1 polymer ?
#
loop_
_entity_poly.entity_id
_entity_poly.type
_entity_poly.pdbx_seq_one_letter_code
_entity_poly.pdbx_strand_id
1 'polypeptide(L)'
;MVEKLAYDPAAETPRLLEEIARDNVHKMKLDVPAAALIVVDMQNAFIHPDGSIYMPAGAAIVDAVAAVANAFRAAGRPVFYTRHAEDPAGGNAGMMAFWWEGSSPKEGTWEAAIFEGLAPQTGDVVIPKIRYDAFVATDLELRLREAGVKDLAITGVMTNLCCESTARDAFMRDFRVFFAADGTAAPSLEFHRSSLLNLAVGFADVLTCDVLGAMVRPGGKK
;
A
#
# COMPACT_ATOMS: atom_id res chain seq x y z
N MET A 1 19.70 12.74 1.29
CA MET A 1 18.52 12.52 0.43
C MET A 1 18.92 11.54 -0.67
N VAL A 2 18.23 10.41 -0.78
CA VAL A 2 18.41 9.51 -1.93
C VAL A 2 17.91 10.24 -3.16
N GLU A 3 18.71 10.30 -4.22
CA GLU A 3 18.29 10.88 -5.49
C GLU A 3 17.05 10.13 -5.97
N LYS A 4 15.95 10.84 -6.16
CA LYS A 4 14.67 10.26 -6.60
C LYS A 4 14.79 9.98 -8.10
N LEU A 5 15.36 8.84 -8.46
CA LEU A 5 15.36 8.36 -9.82
C LEU A 5 13.93 8.06 -10.24
N ALA A 6 13.44 8.79 -11.21
CA ALA A 6 12.12 8.55 -11.77
C ALA A 6 12.15 7.19 -12.51
N TYR A 7 11.29 6.27 -12.09
CA TYR A 7 10.99 5.04 -12.81
C TYR A 7 9.47 4.89 -12.89
N ASP A 8 9.00 4.14 -13.86
CA ASP A 8 7.58 3.81 -14.00
C ASP A 8 7.34 2.39 -13.46
N PRO A 9 6.64 2.23 -12.33
CA PRO A 9 6.35 0.91 -11.77
C PRO A 9 5.64 -0.02 -12.76
N ALA A 10 4.71 0.48 -13.57
CA ALA A 10 3.99 -0.35 -14.54
C ALA A 10 4.93 -0.87 -15.64
N ALA A 11 5.84 -0.03 -16.14
CA ALA A 11 6.81 -0.43 -17.18
C ALA A 11 7.84 -1.44 -16.66
N GLU A 12 8.26 -1.33 -15.40
CA GLU A 12 9.27 -2.23 -14.80
C GLU A 12 8.68 -3.55 -14.28
N THR A 13 7.41 -3.57 -13.91
CA THR A 13 6.77 -4.74 -13.26
C THR A 13 6.90 -6.05 -14.04
N PRO A 14 6.73 -6.12 -15.38
CA PRO A 14 6.89 -7.39 -16.10
C PRO A 14 8.28 -8.01 -15.89
N ARG A 15 9.34 -7.20 -15.98
CA ARG A 15 10.72 -7.63 -15.74
C ARG A 15 10.93 -8.05 -14.29
N LEU A 16 10.43 -7.27 -13.34
CA LEU A 16 10.56 -7.59 -11.91
C LEU A 16 9.85 -8.88 -11.54
N LEU A 17 8.65 -9.14 -12.06
CA LEU A 17 7.93 -10.39 -11.83
C LEU A 17 8.63 -11.60 -12.44
N GLU A 18 9.29 -11.44 -13.59
CA GLU A 18 10.15 -12.48 -14.18
C GLU A 18 11.36 -12.77 -13.29
N GLU A 19 12.04 -11.72 -12.80
CA GLU A 19 13.20 -11.87 -11.90
C GLU A 19 12.86 -12.62 -10.61
N ILE A 20 11.70 -12.34 -9.99
CA ILE A 20 11.28 -12.96 -8.74
C ILE A 20 10.48 -14.26 -8.94
N ALA A 21 10.22 -14.70 -10.19
CA ALA A 21 9.32 -15.83 -10.47
C ALA A 21 9.70 -17.12 -9.75
N ARG A 22 11.01 -17.40 -9.61
CA ARG A 22 11.52 -18.59 -8.89
C ARG A 22 11.22 -18.56 -7.39
N ASP A 23 11.03 -17.38 -6.82
CA ASP A 23 10.80 -17.15 -5.39
C ASP A 23 9.33 -16.87 -5.08
N ASN A 24 8.58 -16.36 -6.07
CA ASN A 24 7.14 -16.05 -5.98
C ASN A 24 6.28 -17.28 -6.32
N VAL A 25 6.51 -18.38 -5.59
CA VAL A 25 5.93 -19.70 -5.89
C VAL A 25 4.60 -19.96 -5.18
N HIS A 26 4.31 -19.23 -4.11
CA HIS A 26 3.12 -19.41 -3.29
C HIS A 26 1.91 -18.67 -3.90
N LYS A 27 1.47 -19.13 -5.07
CA LYS A 27 0.30 -18.57 -5.76
C LYS A 27 -0.99 -18.91 -5.00
N MET A 28 -1.73 -17.89 -4.62
CA MET A 28 -2.96 -18.03 -3.86
C MET A 28 -4.19 -17.63 -4.70
N LYS A 29 -5.30 -18.28 -4.41
CA LYS A 29 -6.60 -17.82 -4.90
C LYS A 29 -7.20 -16.88 -3.86
N LEU A 30 -7.59 -15.67 -4.29
CA LEU A 30 -8.28 -14.70 -3.43
C LEU A 30 -9.65 -15.26 -3.02
N ASP A 31 -9.92 -15.29 -1.73
CA ASP A 31 -11.25 -15.56 -1.16
C ASP A 31 -12.04 -14.25 -1.13
N VAL A 32 -12.73 -13.93 -2.21
CA VAL A 32 -13.41 -12.64 -2.39
C VAL A 32 -14.32 -12.27 -1.20
N PRO A 33 -15.16 -13.17 -0.66
CA PRO A 33 -15.96 -12.87 0.54
C PRO A 33 -15.15 -12.45 1.77
N ALA A 34 -13.90 -12.91 1.89
CA ALA A 34 -13.02 -12.62 3.01
C ALA A 34 -11.86 -11.68 2.64
N ALA A 35 -11.97 -10.96 1.52
CA ALA A 35 -10.92 -10.06 1.04
C ALA A 35 -11.15 -8.60 1.44
N ALA A 36 -10.05 -7.84 1.62
CA ALA A 36 -10.04 -6.39 1.73
C ALA A 36 -8.84 -5.80 0.99
N LEU A 37 -8.96 -4.53 0.59
CA LEU A 37 -7.86 -3.74 0.05
C LEU A 37 -7.36 -2.76 1.11
N ILE A 38 -6.04 -2.63 1.24
CA ILE A 38 -5.40 -1.52 1.94
C ILE A 38 -4.68 -0.64 0.92
N VAL A 39 -5.08 0.62 0.86
CA VAL A 39 -4.42 1.70 0.09
C VAL A 39 -3.54 2.48 1.06
N VAL A 40 -2.22 2.28 0.96
CA VAL A 40 -1.26 2.78 1.93
C VAL A 40 -0.79 4.17 1.55
N ASP A 41 -1.05 5.15 2.41
CA ASP A 41 -0.44 6.49 2.45
C ASP A 41 -0.41 7.26 1.10
N MET A 42 -1.44 7.11 0.28
CA MET A 42 -1.55 7.86 -0.98
C MET A 42 -1.97 9.31 -0.70
N GLN A 43 -1.05 10.07 -0.07
CA GLN A 43 -1.26 11.43 0.46
C GLN A 43 -0.59 12.47 -0.41
N ASN A 44 -1.05 13.73 -0.33
CA ASN A 44 -0.49 14.85 -1.10
C ASN A 44 1.02 15.00 -0.91
N ALA A 45 1.53 14.80 0.29
CA ALA A 45 2.97 14.86 0.57
C ALA A 45 3.82 13.99 -0.35
N PHE A 46 3.31 12.80 -0.73
CA PHE A 46 4.02 11.80 -1.53
C PHE A 46 3.67 11.84 -3.02
N ILE A 47 2.42 12.20 -3.34
CA ILE A 47 1.82 12.00 -4.66
C ILE A 47 1.68 13.29 -5.46
N HIS A 48 1.40 14.42 -4.79
CA HIS A 48 1.24 15.70 -5.47
C HIS A 48 2.60 16.33 -5.80
N PRO A 49 2.79 16.95 -6.99
CA PRO A 49 4.07 17.57 -7.36
C PRO A 49 4.57 18.64 -6.37
N ASP A 50 3.66 19.34 -5.69
CA ASP A 50 3.98 20.35 -4.67
C ASP A 50 4.18 19.73 -3.27
N GLY A 51 4.06 18.42 -3.09
CA GLY A 51 4.31 17.73 -1.83
C GLY A 51 5.78 17.75 -1.44
N SER A 52 6.06 17.98 -0.15
CA SER A 52 7.44 18.14 0.36
C SER A 52 8.32 16.90 0.16
N ILE A 53 7.70 15.74 0.05
CA ILE A 53 8.37 14.45 -0.20
C ILE A 53 7.85 13.76 -1.46
N TYR A 54 7.45 14.58 -2.44
CA TYR A 54 6.91 14.11 -3.72
C TYR A 54 7.78 13.04 -4.37
N MET A 55 7.12 12.00 -4.85
CA MET A 55 7.72 10.84 -5.49
C MET A 55 7.03 10.58 -6.85
N PRO A 56 7.69 10.85 -7.98
CA PRO A 56 7.09 10.66 -9.31
C PRO A 56 6.56 9.25 -9.55
N ALA A 57 7.28 8.22 -9.08
CA ALA A 57 6.82 6.83 -9.19
C ALA A 57 5.52 6.57 -8.39
N GLY A 58 5.31 7.28 -7.26
CA GLY A 58 4.06 7.21 -6.51
C GLY A 58 2.89 7.86 -7.25
N ALA A 59 3.15 8.98 -7.94
CA ALA A 59 2.13 9.60 -8.78
C ALA A 59 1.74 8.70 -9.97
N ALA A 60 2.69 7.95 -10.53
CA ALA A 60 2.46 7.06 -11.66
C ALA A 60 1.52 5.89 -11.37
N ILE A 61 1.37 5.47 -10.10
CA ILE A 61 0.50 4.34 -9.73
C ILE A 61 -0.95 4.74 -9.40
N VAL A 62 -1.29 6.03 -9.40
CA VAL A 62 -2.61 6.53 -8.97
C VAL A 62 -3.76 5.84 -9.70
N ASP A 63 -3.70 5.76 -11.02
CA ASP A 63 -4.77 5.16 -11.84
C ASP A 63 -4.91 3.66 -11.57
N ALA A 64 -3.80 2.93 -11.42
CA ALA A 64 -3.80 1.51 -11.11
C ALA A 64 -4.41 1.24 -9.73
N VAL A 65 -4.03 2.01 -8.72
CA VAL A 65 -4.61 1.93 -7.36
C VAL A 65 -6.10 2.26 -7.37
N ALA A 66 -6.51 3.30 -8.09
CA ALA A 66 -7.93 3.66 -8.24
C ALA A 66 -8.74 2.54 -8.89
N ALA A 67 -8.21 1.91 -9.94
CA ALA A 67 -8.86 0.79 -10.63
C ALA A 67 -9.08 -0.41 -9.69
N VAL A 68 -8.07 -0.78 -8.89
CA VAL A 68 -8.18 -1.86 -7.90
C VAL A 68 -9.19 -1.49 -6.80
N ALA A 69 -9.13 -0.27 -6.25
CA ALA A 69 -10.07 0.18 -5.22
C ALA A 69 -11.52 0.12 -5.72
N ASN A 70 -11.76 0.57 -6.96
CA ASN A 70 -13.08 0.49 -7.59
C ASN A 70 -13.54 -0.96 -7.80
N ALA A 71 -12.63 -1.89 -8.15
CA ALA A 71 -12.95 -3.30 -8.29
C ALA A 71 -13.38 -3.93 -6.95
N PHE A 72 -12.68 -3.61 -5.85
CA PHE A 72 -13.06 -4.06 -4.50
C PHE A 72 -14.41 -3.50 -4.08
N ARG A 73 -14.65 -2.20 -4.26
CA ARG A 73 -15.97 -1.57 -3.99
C ARG A 73 -17.10 -2.21 -4.79
N ALA A 74 -16.88 -2.43 -6.09
CA ALA A 74 -17.87 -3.05 -6.98
C ALA A 74 -18.20 -4.50 -6.56
N ALA A 75 -17.25 -5.21 -5.94
CA ALA A 75 -17.46 -6.53 -5.37
C ALA A 75 -18.05 -6.49 -3.94
N GLY A 76 -18.38 -5.32 -3.41
CA GLY A 76 -18.87 -5.14 -2.03
C GLY A 76 -17.81 -5.46 -0.99
N ARG A 77 -16.51 -5.30 -1.33
CA ARG A 77 -15.42 -5.58 -0.41
C ARG A 77 -14.87 -4.30 0.21
N PRO A 78 -14.48 -4.35 1.50
CA PRO A 78 -14.02 -3.16 2.19
C PRO A 78 -12.69 -2.65 1.61
N VAL A 79 -12.58 -1.32 1.54
CA VAL A 79 -11.36 -0.61 1.19
C VAL A 79 -10.93 0.22 2.39
N PHE A 80 -9.72 -0.03 2.85
CA PHE A 80 -9.06 0.69 3.93
C PHE A 80 -8.00 1.61 3.33
N TYR A 81 -8.00 2.85 3.76
CA TYR A 81 -6.93 3.80 3.48
C TYR A 81 -6.11 4.01 4.74
N THR A 82 -4.79 4.00 4.63
CA THR A 82 -3.98 4.52 5.72
C THR A 82 -3.58 5.96 5.43
N ARG A 83 -3.40 6.71 6.50
CA ARG A 83 -2.98 8.10 6.45
C ARG A 83 -1.93 8.34 7.53
N HIS A 84 -0.67 8.50 7.08
CA HIS A 84 0.43 8.82 7.98
C HIS A 84 0.42 10.30 8.33
N ALA A 85 0.24 10.62 9.61
CA ALA A 85 0.30 11.99 10.08
C ALA A 85 0.74 12.04 11.54
N GLU A 86 1.74 12.89 11.82
CA GLU A 86 2.24 13.12 13.17
C GLU A 86 1.49 14.30 13.82
N ASP A 87 1.45 14.28 15.15
CA ASP A 87 0.98 15.42 15.93
C ASP A 87 1.82 16.68 15.59
N PRO A 88 1.20 17.81 15.24
CA PRO A 88 1.91 19.07 15.00
C PRO A 88 2.82 19.49 16.16
N ALA A 89 2.45 19.15 17.40
CA ALA A 89 3.26 19.37 18.59
C ALA A 89 4.42 18.38 18.77
N GLY A 90 4.52 17.34 17.89
CA GLY A 90 5.62 16.38 17.90
C GLY A 90 5.52 15.27 18.96
N GLY A 91 4.44 15.24 19.77
CA GLY A 91 4.31 14.37 20.94
C GLY A 91 4.25 12.86 20.63
N ASN A 92 3.91 12.45 19.40
CA ASN A 92 3.69 11.06 19.03
C ASN A 92 4.69 10.50 18.01
N ALA A 93 5.59 11.32 17.49
CA ALA A 93 6.47 10.96 16.37
C ALA A 93 7.53 9.89 16.74
N GLY A 94 8.04 9.91 17.98
CA GLY A 94 9.05 8.93 18.44
C GLY A 94 10.29 8.93 17.55
N MET A 95 10.79 7.72 17.18
CA MET A 95 11.97 7.56 16.32
C MET A 95 11.77 8.11 14.91
N MET A 96 10.53 8.27 14.42
CA MET A 96 10.27 8.87 13.12
C MET A 96 10.76 10.32 13.06
N ALA A 97 10.55 11.10 14.12
CA ALA A 97 11.03 12.48 14.21
C ALA A 97 12.56 12.58 14.14
N PHE A 98 13.26 11.64 14.80
CA PHE A 98 14.72 11.57 14.75
C PHE A 98 15.21 11.14 13.37
N TRP A 99 14.61 10.08 12.79
CA TRP A 99 15.08 9.49 11.54
C TRP A 99 14.84 10.38 10.32
N TRP A 100 13.71 11.09 10.31
CA TRP A 100 13.28 11.93 9.19
C TRP A 100 13.40 13.43 9.48
N GLU A 101 14.03 13.79 10.59
CA GLU A 101 14.27 15.20 10.95
C GLU A 101 13.00 16.07 10.92
N GLY A 102 11.86 15.48 11.29
CA GLY A 102 10.56 16.15 11.34
C GLY A 102 9.88 16.39 9.99
N SER A 103 10.38 15.80 8.89
CA SER A 103 9.82 15.95 7.54
C SER A 103 8.53 15.15 7.27
N SER A 104 8.03 14.39 8.25
CA SER A 104 6.76 13.67 8.11
C SER A 104 5.55 14.62 8.03
N PRO A 105 4.50 14.27 7.27
CA PRO A 105 3.25 15.04 7.23
C PRO A 105 2.66 15.25 8.62
N LYS A 106 2.10 16.43 8.87
CA LYS A 106 1.49 16.79 10.16
C LYS A 106 -0.04 16.74 10.06
N GLU A 107 -0.67 16.27 11.13
CA GLU A 107 -2.13 16.22 11.23
C GLU A 107 -2.76 17.59 10.94
N GLY A 108 -3.87 17.58 10.16
CA GLY A 108 -4.59 18.78 9.77
C GLY A 108 -3.96 19.60 8.64
N THR A 109 -2.81 19.18 8.09
CA THR A 109 -2.20 19.85 6.94
C THR A 109 -2.72 19.28 5.61
N TRP A 110 -2.61 20.08 4.54
CA TRP A 110 -2.90 19.64 3.18
C TRP A 110 -2.02 18.45 2.78
N GLU A 111 -0.76 18.43 3.19
CA GLU A 111 0.16 17.33 2.89
C GLU A 111 -0.28 15.98 3.48
N ALA A 112 -0.91 16.01 4.67
CA ALA A 112 -1.43 14.80 5.31
C ALA A 112 -2.74 14.30 4.69
N ALA A 113 -3.43 15.11 3.88
CA ALA A 113 -4.67 14.68 3.22
C ALA A 113 -4.39 13.61 2.15
N ILE A 114 -5.32 12.65 2.02
CA ILE A 114 -5.28 11.69 0.92
C ILE A 114 -5.44 12.45 -0.40
N PHE A 115 -4.64 12.09 -1.39
CA PHE A 115 -4.65 12.71 -2.71
C PHE A 115 -6.04 12.65 -3.36
N GLU A 116 -6.51 13.75 -3.93
CA GLU A 116 -7.90 13.88 -4.40
C GLU A 116 -8.30 12.82 -5.43
N GLY A 117 -7.37 12.42 -6.32
CA GLY A 117 -7.60 11.37 -7.32
C GLY A 117 -7.89 9.98 -6.71
N LEU A 118 -7.66 9.83 -5.40
CA LEU A 118 -7.90 8.61 -4.62
C LEU A 118 -8.78 8.87 -3.39
N ALA A 119 -9.55 9.96 -3.40
CA ALA A 119 -10.39 10.32 -2.25
C ALA A 119 -11.26 9.14 -1.80
N PRO A 120 -11.26 8.81 -0.48
CA PRO A 120 -12.11 7.78 0.07
C PRO A 120 -13.58 8.03 -0.25
N GLN A 121 -14.32 6.98 -0.59
CA GLN A 121 -15.74 7.02 -0.88
C GLN A 121 -16.57 6.60 0.34
N THR A 122 -17.88 6.82 0.28
CA THR A 122 -18.80 6.34 1.32
C THR A 122 -18.66 4.83 1.51
N GLY A 123 -18.37 4.40 2.74
CA GLY A 123 -18.13 3.01 3.09
C GLY A 123 -16.65 2.62 3.19
N ASP A 124 -15.75 3.46 2.68
CA ASP A 124 -14.31 3.27 2.90
C ASP A 124 -13.91 3.67 4.33
N VAL A 125 -12.86 3.05 4.84
CA VAL A 125 -12.35 3.30 6.18
C VAL A 125 -10.98 3.98 6.10
N VAL A 126 -10.79 5.09 6.82
CA VAL A 126 -9.49 5.75 6.93
C VAL A 126 -8.88 5.43 8.29
N ILE A 127 -7.69 4.87 8.28
CA ILE A 127 -6.88 4.50 9.46
C ILE A 127 -5.76 5.52 9.62
N PRO A 128 -5.83 6.43 10.59
CA PRO A 128 -4.70 7.28 10.92
C PRO A 128 -3.59 6.46 11.58
N LYS A 129 -2.35 6.66 11.17
CA LYS A 129 -1.19 5.96 11.72
C LYS A 129 0.02 6.89 11.87
N ILE A 130 0.94 6.50 12.73
CA ILE A 130 2.14 7.25 13.09
C ILE A 130 3.43 6.41 12.98
N ARG A 131 3.33 5.23 12.38
CA ARG A 131 4.46 4.32 12.12
C ARG A 131 4.35 3.81 10.68
N TYR A 132 5.41 3.16 10.18
CA TYR A 132 5.35 2.54 8.86
C TYR A 132 4.25 1.49 8.78
N ASP A 133 4.26 0.57 9.72
CA ASP A 133 3.30 -0.49 9.82
C ASP A 133 1.92 0.04 10.25
N ALA A 134 0.91 -0.32 9.48
CA ALA A 134 -0.46 0.13 9.69
C ALA A 134 -1.15 -0.54 10.89
N PHE A 135 -0.61 -1.62 11.42
CA PHE A 135 -1.17 -2.29 12.61
C PHE A 135 -0.66 -1.68 13.93
N VAL A 136 0.48 -0.97 13.89
CA VAL A 136 1.08 -0.43 15.12
C VAL A 136 0.28 0.74 15.66
N ALA A 137 -0.26 0.57 16.86
CA ALA A 137 -1.05 1.56 17.61
C ALA A 137 -2.26 2.09 16.82
N THR A 138 -2.93 1.21 16.05
CA THR A 138 -4.18 1.48 15.33
C THR A 138 -5.23 0.42 15.66
N ASP A 139 -6.45 0.64 15.20
CA ASP A 139 -7.56 -0.32 15.29
C ASP A 139 -7.75 -1.16 13.99
N LEU A 140 -6.76 -1.14 13.09
CA LEU A 140 -6.85 -1.81 11.78
C LEU A 140 -7.16 -3.31 11.93
N GLU A 141 -6.42 -4.03 12.78
CA GLU A 141 -6.65 -5.47 12.96
C GLU A 141 -8.07 -5.77 13.45
N LEU A 142 -8.54 -5.02 14.44
CA LEU A 142 -9.91 -5.19 14.97
C LEU A 142 -10.94 -5.04 13.85
N ARG A 143 -10.86 -3.97 13.06
CA ARG A 143 -11.79 -3.71 11.95
C ARG A 143 -11.72 -4.78 10.87
N LEU A 144 -10.53 -5.25 10.52
CA LEU A 144 -10.35 -6.33 9.55
C LEU A 144 -10.99 -7.63 10.05
N ARG A 145 -10.78 -7.98 11.34
CA ARG A 145 -11.38 -9.18 11.96
C ARG A 145 -12.90 -9.09 12.04
N GLU A 146 -13.44 -7.94 12.43
CA GLU A 146 -14.89 -7.68 12.48
C GLU A 146 -15.53 -7.80 11.09
N ALA A 147 -14.82 -7.37 10.03
CA ALA A 147 -15.26 -7.53 8.65
C ALA A 147 -15.05 -8.96 8.09
N GLY A 148 -14.55 -9.92 8.89
CA GLY A 148 -14.29 -11.29 8.49
C GLY A 148 -13.16 -11.45 7.47
N VAL A 149 -12.25 -10.48 7.42
CA VAL A 149 -11.15 -10.47 6.44
C VAL A 149 -10.10 -11.52 6.80
N LYS A 150 -9.63 -12.23 5.77
CA LYS A 150 -8.51 -13.18 5.81
C LYS A 150 -7.48 -12.87 4.74
N ASP A 151 -7.89 -12.24 3.66
CA ASP A 151 -7.07 -11.89 2.50
C ASP A 151 -6.89 -10.38 2.42
N LEU A 152 -5.64 -9.94 2.43
CA LEU A 152 -5.30 -8.53 2.32
C LEU A 152 -4.57 -8.25 1.03
N ALA A 153 -5.18 -7.45 0.18
CA ALA A 153 -4.51 -6.81 -0.95
C ALA A 153 -3.85 -5.51 -0.49
N ILE A 154 -2.61 -5.26 -0.90
CA ILE A 154 -1.85 -4.07 -0.50
C ILE A 154 -1.40 -3.30 -1.74
N THR A 155 -1.69 -2.00 -1.74
CA THR A 155 -1.27 -0.99 -2.72
C THR A 155 -0.77 0.27 -2.01
N GLY A 156 -0.14 1.20 -2.73
CA GLY A 156 0.25 2.52 -2.20
C GLY A 156 1.74 2.74 -2.02
N VAL A 157 2.11 3.57 -1.05
CA VAL A 157 3.49 4.04 -0.85
C VAL A 157 3.93 4.02 0.62
N MET A 158 5.25 3.91 0.95
CA MET A 158 6.30 3.50 -0.01
C MET A 158 6.47 2.00 0.05
N THR A 159 6.76 1.36 -1.08
CA THR A 159 6.93 -0.10 -1.17
C THR A 159 7.82 -0.64 -0.06
N ASN A 160 9.01 -0.05 0.11
CA ASN A 160 10.07 -0.51 1.02
C ASN A 160 9.90 -0.07 2.49
N LEU A 161 8.89 0.70 2.80
CA LEU A 161 8.61 1.19 4.15
C LEU A 161 7.21 0.79 4.59
N CYS A 162 6.22 1.67 4.41
CA CYS A 162 4.88 1.44 4.93
C CYS A 162 4.19 0.20 4.34
N CYS A 163 4.32 -0.03 3.03
CA CYS A 163 3.71 -1.18 2.38
C CYS A 163 4.35 -2.51 2.83
N GLU A 164 5.69 -2.61 2.78
CA GLU A 164 6.41 -3.82 3.19
C GLU A 164 6.23 -4.11 4.69
N SER A 165 6.34 -3.09 5.56
CA SER A 165 6.15 -3.28 7.01
C SER A 165 4.75 -3.80 7.31
N THR A 166 3.72 -3.21 6.70
CA THR A 166 2.33 -3.64 6.85
C THR A 166 2.11 -5.05 6.31
N ALA A 167 2.71 -5.39 5.15
CA ALA A 167 2.60 -6.73 4.56
C ALA A 167 3.22 -7.81 5.45
N ARG A 168 4.39 -7.54 6.03
CA ARG A 168 5.08 -8.46 6.94
C ARG A 168 4.29 -8.69 8.22
N ASP A 169 3.75 -7.63 8.84
CA ASP A 169 2.96 -7.75 10.06
C ASP A 169 1.59 -8.39 9.78
N ALA A 170 0.97 -8.11 8.63
CA ALA A 170 -0.24 -8.82 8.19
C ALA A 170 -0.01 -10.33 8.10
N PHE A 171 1.10 -10.77 7.50
CA PHE A 171 1.48 -12.18 7.42
C PHE A 171 1.70 -12.78 8.82
N MET A 172 2.37 -12.07 9.72
CA MET A 172 2.61 -12.52 11.09
C MET A 172 1.32 -12.59 11.94
N ARG A 173 0.23 -11.97 11.46
CA ARG A 173 -1.12 -12.02 12.03
C ARG A 173 -2.04 -13.00 11.31
N ASP A 174 -1.48 -13.92 10.50
CA ASP A 174 -2.21 -14.94 9.75
C ASP A 174 -3.18 -14.39 8.67
N PHE A 175 -2.93 -13.19 8.13
CA PHE A 175 -3.57 -12.77 6.89
C PHE A 175 -2.80 -13.30 5.69
N ARG A 176 -3.51 -13.74 4.65
CA ARG A 176 -2.91 -14.04 3.35
C ARG A 176 -2.70 -12.72 2.60
N VAL A 177 -1.48 -12.44 2.20
CA VAL A 177 -1.12 -11.15 1.62
C VAL A 177 -0.97 -11.24 0.11
N PHE A 178 -1.68 -10.36 -0.61
CA PHE A 178 -1.59 -10.14 -2.05
C PHE A 178 -0.98 -8.77 -2.28
N PHE A 179 0.20 -8.71 -2.86
CA PHE A 179 0.97 -7.47 -2.98
C PHE A 179 1.05 -7.02 -4.43
N ALA A 180 0.52 -5.82 -4.73
CA ALA A 180 0.47 -5.30 -6.09
C ALA A 180 1.79 -4.63 -6.47
N ALA A 181 2.57 -5.26 -7.36
CA ALA A 181 3.87 -4.75 -7.79
C ALA A 181 3.76 -3.40 -8.51
N ASP A 182 2.85 -3.27 -9.48
CA ASP A 182 2.56 -2.04 -10.22
C ASP A 182 1.57 -1.10 -9.50
N GLY A 183 1.05 -1.52 -8.36
CA GLY A 183 0.21 -0.73 -7.46
C GLY A 183 0.96 -0.20 -6.24
N THR A 184 2.28 -0.41 -6.16
CA THR A 184 3.14 0.15 -5.13
C THR A 184 4.35 0.86 -5.74
N ALA A 185 4.93 1.83 -5.03
CA ALA A 185 6.10 2.57 -5.49
C ALA A 185 7.05 2.92 -4.35
N ALA A 186 8.34 3.03 -4.67
CA ALA A 186 9.42 3.42 -3.76
C ALA A 186 10.22 4.61 -4.34
N PRO A 187 11.08 5.27 -3.55
CA PRO A 187 11.92 6.37 -4.05
C PRO A 187 12.88 5.97 -5.17
N SER A 188 13.23 4.70 -5.27
CA SER A 188 14.06 4.17 -6.36
C SER A 188 13.61 2.76 -6.76
N LEU A 189 13.92 2.39 -8.00
CA LEU A 189 13.69 1.03 -8.51
C LEU A 189 14.40 -0.04 -7.69
N GLU A 190 15.58 0.25 -7.17
CA GLU A 190 16.35 -0.67 -6.34
C GLU A 190 15.61 -1.02 -5.04
N PHE A 191 15.09 -0.02 -4.33
CA PHE A 191 14.29 -0.25 -3.12
C PHE A 191 13.00 -1.03 -3.45
N HIS A 192 12.32 -0.64 -4.52
CA HIS A 192 11.12 -1.32 -4.97
C HIS A 192 11.38 -2.80 -5.27
N ARG A 193 12.38 -3.09 -6.13
CA ARG A 193 12.80 -4.44 -6.50
C ARG A 193 13.18 -5.29 -5.29
N SER A 194 13.98 -4.72 -4.37
CA SER A 194 14.43 -5.41 -3.16
C SER A 194 13.25 -5.85 -2.28
N SER A 195 12.28 -4.97 -2.10
CA SER A 195 11.05 -5.25 -1.33
C SER A 195 10.20 -6.34 -1.99
N LEU A 196 9.98 -6.26 -3.31
CA LEU A 196 9.21 -7.28 -4.04
C LEU A 196 9.85 -8.66 -3.90
N LEU A 197 11.18 -8.76 -4.02
CA LEU A 197 11.91 -10.01 -3.83
C LEU A 197 11.72 -10.58 -2.41
N ASN A 198 11.92 -9.75 -1.38
CA ASN A 198 11.76 -10.17 0.02
C ASN A 198 10.33 -10.62 0.33
N LEU A 199 9.33 -9.90 -0.19
CA LEU A 199 7.93 -10.24 0.01
C LEU A 199 7.55 -11.55 -0.68
N ALA A 200 8.00 -11.75 -1.92
CA ALA A 200 7.76 -12.99 -2.69
C ALA A 200 8.35 -14.23 -2.00
N VAL A 201 9.53 -14.10 -1.41
CA VAL A 201 10.21 -15.22 -0.71
C VAL A 201 9.45 -15.66 0.53
N GLY A 202 8.87 -14.73 1.30
CA GLY A 202 8.45 -15.09 2.64
C GLY A 202 7.08 -14.58 3.12
N PHE A 203 6.39 -13.71 2.39
CA PHE A 203 5.27 -12.98 2.99
C PHE A 203 4.03 -12.83 2.11
N ALA A 204 4.17 -12.77 0.78
CA ALA A 204 3.08 -12.38 -0.09
C ALA A 204 3.09 -13.10 -1.44
N ASP A 205 1.91 -13.28 -2.03
CA ASP A 205 1.80 -13.49 -3.47
C ASP A 205 1.93 -12.14 -4.18
N VAL A 206 3.04 -11.92 -4.86
CA VAL A 206 3.32 -10.69 -5.60
C VAL A 206 2.74 -10.80 -7.01
N LEU A 207 1.87 -9.85 -7.38
CA LEU A 207 1.10 -9.88 -8.61
C LEU A 207 0.86 -8.47 -9.15
N THR A 208 0.14 -8.32 -10.27
CA THR A 208 -0.22 -7.01 -10.82
C THR A 208 -1.57 -6.53 -10.33
N CYS A 209 -1.83 -5.22 -10.43
CA CYS A 209 -3.14 -4.62 -10.22
C CYS A 209 -4.22 -5.23 -11.12
N ASP A 210 -3.90 -5.50 -12.38
CA ASP A 210 -4.82 -6.13 -13.32
C ASP A 210 -5.24 -7.54 -12.88
N VAL A 211 -4.28 -8.36 -12.44
CA VAL A 211 -4.55 -9.70 -11.92
C VAL A 211 -5.39 -9.61 -10.65
N LEU A 212 -5.03 -8.73 -9.72
CA LEU A 212 -5.78 -8.52 -8.48
C LEU A 212 -7.21 -8.06 -8.75
N GLY A 213 -7.39 -7.07 -9.63
CA GLY A 213 -8.69 -6.58 -10.06
C GLY A 213 -9.54 -7.65 -10.75
N ALA A 214 -8.91 -8.53 -11.53
CA ALA A 214 -9.60 -9.66 -12.15
C ALA A 214 -10.05 -10.72 -11.12
N MET A 215 -9.22 -10.99 -10.10
CA MET A 215 -9.55 -11.95 -9.03
C MET A 215 -10.76 -11.53 -8.19
N VAL A 216 -10.95 -10.23 -7.95
CA VAL A 216 -12.03 -9.72 -7.10
C VAL A 216 -13.34 -9.54 -7.84
N ARG A 217 -13.35 -9.49 -9.18
CA ARG A 217 -14.58 -9.33 -9.97
C ARG A 217 -15.49 -10.57 -9.89
N PRO A 218 -16.82 -10.41 -9.80
CA PRO A 218 -17.76 -11.52 -9.84
C PRO A 218 -17.57 -12.36 -11.13
N GLY A 219 -17.32 -13.66 -10.99
CA GLY A 219 -17.10 -14.56 -12.12
C GLY A 219 -15.68 -14.52 -12.72
N GLY A 220 -14.74 -13.85 -12.09
CA GLY A 220 -13.33 -13.85 -12.50
C GLY A 220 -12.76 -15.26 -12.54
N LYS A 221 -12.45 -15.75 -13.75
CA LYS A 221 -11.64 -16.97 -13.95
C LYS A 221 -10.17 -16.58 -13.80
N LYS A 222 -9.40 -17.51 -13.20
CA LYS A 222 -7.93 -17.46 -13.21
C LYS A 222 -7.40 -17.32 -14.62
#